data_61b648fcd27ac8289fe726995a2ce39a
#
_entry.id   61b648fcd27ac8289fe726995a2ce39a
#
_cell.length_a   1.000
_cell.length_b   1.000
_cell.length_c   1.000
_cell.angle_alpha   90.00
_cell.angle_beta   90.00
_cell.angle_gamma   90.00
#
_symmetry.space_group_name_H-M   'P 1'
#
loop_
_entity.id
_entity.type
_entity.pdbx_description
1 polymer ?
#
loop_
_entity_poly.entity_id
_entity_poly.type
_entity_poly.pdbx_seq_one_letter_code
_entity_poly.pdbx_strand_id
1 'polypeptide(L)' 'MKAGDLVRFKYTWSDHGGWKIGLLKQYHTWEKIATIIYEGGEVRVAAALTQLHKRAKRE' A
#
# COMPACT_ATOMS: atom_id res chain seq x y z
N MET A 1 6.67 5.41 4.79
CA MET A 1 6.66 4.21 3.93
C MET A 1 7.61 4.41 2.76
N LYS A 2 8.30 3.37 2.38
CA LYS A 2 9.23 3.40 1.26
C LYS A 2 8.96 2.22 0.33
N ALA A 3 9.35 2.37 -0.94
CA ALA A 3 9.24 1.28 -1.89
C ALA A 3 9.94 0.03 -1.35
N GLY A 4 9.31 -1.13 -1.49
CA GLY A 4 9.78 -2.39 -0.95
C GLY A 4 9.17 -2.78 0.39
N ASP A 5 8.50 -1.86 1.07
CA ASP A 5 7.83 -2.17 2.32
C ASP A 5 6.55 -2.96 2.06
N LEU A 6 6.21 -3.86 2.98
CA LEU A 6 4.90 -4.48 2.97
C LEU A 6 3.91 -3.54 3.64
N VAL A 7 2.81 -3.31 2.97
CA VAL A 7 1.78 -2.39 3.46
C VAL A 7 0.43 -3.09 3.44
N ARG A 8 -0.45 -2.66 4.31
CA ARG A 8 -1.84 -3.08 4.26
C ARG A 8 -2.69 -1.91 3.78
N PHE A 9 -3.70 -2.22 3.00
CA PHE A 9 -4.49 -1.20 2.34
C PHE A 9 -5.93 -1.65 2.14
N LYS A 10 -6.79 -0.69 1.90
CA LYS A 10 -8.18 -0.90 1.50
C LYS A 10 -8.43 -0.14 0.22
N TYR A 11 -9.36 -0.62 -0.59
CA TYR A 11 -9.74 0.11 -1.80
C TYR A 11 -10.59 1.33 -1.48
N THR A 12 -11.46 1.22 -0.49
CA THR A 12 -12.31 2.32 -0.05
C THR A 12 -12.52 2.22 1.46
N TRP A 13 -12.99 3.30 2.06
CA TRP A 13 -13.32 3.30 3.48
C TRP A 13 -14.43 2.30 3.83
N SER A 14 -15.32 2.02 2.89
CA SER A 14 -16.42 1.09 3.09
C SER A 14 -16.10 -0.34 2.65
N ASP A 15 -14.83 -0.66 2.44
CA ASP A 15 -14.39 -1.99 2.04
C ASP A 15 -14.62 -2.99 3.18
N HIS A 16 -15.62 -3.83 3.02
CA HIS A 16 -15.95 -4.86 4.01
C HIS A 16 -15.01 -6.06 3.97
N GLY A 17 -14.20 -6.16 2.94
CA GLY A 17 -13.19 -7.22 2.85
C GLY A 17 -12.01 -7.04 3.80
N GLY A 18 -11.94 -5.89 4.47
CA GLY A 18 -10.88 -5.60 5.41
C GLY A 18 -9.58 -5.18 4.73
N TRP A 19 -8.53 -5.16 5.52
CA TRP A 19 -7.22 -4.76 5.03
C TRP A 19 -6.59 -5.87 4.19
N LYS A 20 -6.02 -5.48 3.07
CA LYS A 20 -5.25 -6.37 2.19
C LYS A 20 -3.78 -6.06 2.34
N ILE A 21 -2.93 -7.04 2.09
CA ILE A 21 -1.48 -6.85 2.21
C ILE A 21 -0.86 -6.93 0.82
N GLY A 22 -0.04 -5.94 0.50
CA GLY A 22 0.67 -5.90 -0.76
C GLY A 22 2.05 -5.29 -0.60
N LEU A 23 2.82 -5.27 -1.69
CA LEU A 23 4.15 -4.69 -1.71
C LEU A 23 4.08 -3.27 -2.23
N LEU A 24 4.56 -2.32 -1.46
CA LEU A 24 4.60 -0.92 -1.90
C LEU A 24 5.62 -0.77 -3.02
N LYS A 25 5.15 -0.39 -4.19
CA LYS A 25 6.02 -0.15 -5.33
C LYS A 25 6.51 1.29 -5.35
N GLN A 26 5.62 2.24 -5.08
CA GLN A 26 5.94 3.65 -5.09
C GLN A 26 4.96 4.41 -4.21
N TYR A 27 5.45 5.44 -3.56
CA TYR A 27 4.64 6.30 -2.71
C TYR A 27 4.74 7.72 -3.24
N HIS A 28 3.61 8.25 -3.70
CA HIS A 28 3.54 9.59 -4.26
C HIS A 28 3.13 10.57 -3.17
N THR A 29 4.13 11.21 -2.57
CA THR A 29 3.91 12.09 -1.43
C THR A 29 2.97 13.26 -1.75
N TRP A 30 3.17 13.88 -2.91
CA TRP A 30 2.39 15.05 -3.28
C TRP A 30 0.94 14.71 -3.59
N GLU A 31 0.72 13.61 -4.30
CA GLU A 31 -0.62 13.16 -4.66
C GLU A 31 -1.29 12.42 -3.52
N LYS A 32 -0.53 12.01 -2.53
CA LYS A 32 -0.99 11.18 -1.41
C LYS A 32 -1.61 9.87 -1.89
N ILE A 33 -0.93 9.25 -2.85
CA ILE A 33 -1.34 7.99 -3.46
C ILE A 33 -0.21 6.98 -3.32
N ALA A 34 -0.56 5.75 -2.96
CA ALA A 34 0.38 4.64 -2.91
C ALA A 34 0.09 3.68 -4.06
N THR A 35 1.13 3.31 -4.80
CA THR A 35 1.07 2.28 -5.82
C THR A 35 1.55 0.98 -5.20
N ILE A 36 0.70 -0.03 -5.19
CA ILE A 36 0.93 -1.28 -4.48
C ILE A 36 0.82 -2.43 -5.45
N ILE A 37 1.75 -3.38 -5.35
CA ILE A 37 1.68 -4.62 -6.12
C ILE A 37 0.85 -5.62 -5.32
N TYR A 38 -0.24 -6.07 -5.91
CA TYR A 38 -1.17 -6.97 -5.27
C TYR A 38 -1.74 -7.94 -6.28
N GLU A 39 -1.69 -9.22 -5.97
CA GLU A 39 -2.20 -10.30 -6.83
C GLU A 39 -1.66 -10.24 -8.27
N GLY A 40 -0.38 -9.95 -8.41
CA GLY A 40 0.27 -9.93 -9.72
C GLY A 40 0.00 -8.69 -10.55
N GLY A 41 -0.68 -7.69 -9.98
CA GLY A 41 -0.96 -6.43 -10.66
C GLY A 41 -0.65 -5.24 -9.78
N GLU A 42 -0.84 -4.05 -10.32
CA GLU A 42 -0.66 -2.82 -9.58
C GLU A 42 -2.01 -2.21 -9.23
N VAL A 43 -2.12 -1.72 -7.99
CA VAL A 43 -3.29 -0.95 -7.56
C VAL A 43 -2.82 0.38 -7.00
N ARG A 44 -3.64 1.41 -7.18
CA ARG A 44 -3.39 2.73 -6.61
C ARG A 44 -4.46 3.03 -5.59
N VAL A 45 -4.03 3.34 -4.38
CA VAL A 45 -4.96 3.65 -3.30
C VAL A 45 -4.52 4.92 -2.60
N ALA A 46 -5.47 5.59 -1.96
CA ALA A 46 -5.15 6.78 -1.19
C ALA A 46 -4.20 6.44 -0.04
N ALA A 47 -3.27 7.33 0.23
CA ALA A 47 -2.32 7.13 1.33
C ALA A 47 -3.05 6.94 2.67
N ALA A 48 -4.18 7.63 2.85
CA ALA A 48 -4.97 7.50 4.07
C ALA A 48 -5.54 6.09 4.26
N LEU A 49 -5.67 5.32 3.17
CA LEU A 49 -6.17 3.95 3.19
C LEU A 49 -5.03 2.93 3.19
N THR A 50 -3.81 3.38 3.39
CA THR A 50 -2.61 2.55 3.36
C THR A 50 -1.86 2.70 4.67
N GLN A 51 -1.46 1.59 5.26
CA GLN A 51 -0.69 1.58 6.50
C GLN A 51 0.51 0.66 6.37
N LEU A 52 1.60 1.04 7.02
CA LEU A 52 2.78 0.18 7.06
C LEU A 52 2.45 -1.11 7.80
N HIS A 53 2.72 -2.23 7.16
CA HIS A 53 2.57 -3.55 7.79
C HIS A 53 3.92 -4.08 8.27
N LYS A 54 4.92 -4.05 7.40
CA LYS A 54 6.26 -4.50 7.74
C LYS A 54 7.27 -3.77 6.87
N ARG A 55 8.29 -3.21 7.49
CA ARG A 55 9.35 -2.53 6.76
C ARG A 55 10.22 -3.55 6.02
N ALA A 56 10.69 -3.15 4.84
CA ALA A 56 11.68 -3.94 4.13
C ALA A 56 12.91 -4.11 4.99
N LYS A 57 13.46 -5.33 5.02
CA LYS A 57 14.73 -5.56 5.68
C LYS A 57 15.84 -4.90 4.89
N ARG A 58 16.69 -4.19 5.60
CA ARG A 58 17.89 -3.60 5.02
C ARG A 58 19.08 -4.03 5.85
N GLU A 59 20.09 -4.40 5.14
CA GLU A 59 21.35 -4.75 5.77
C GLU A 59 22.34 -3.61 5.66
#